data_49a926a78fb8783189c75815d3c3e137
#
_entry.id   49a926a78fb8783189c75815d3c3e137
#
_cell.length_a   1.000
_cell.length_b   1.000
_cell.length_c   1.000
_cell.angle_alpha   90.00
_cell.angle_beta   90.00
_cell.angle_gamma   90.00
#
_symmetry.space_group_name_H-M   'P 1'
#
loop_
_entity.id
_entity.type
_entity.pdbx_description
1 polymer ?
#
loop_
_entity_poly.entity_id
_entity_poly.type
_entity_poly.pdbx_seq_one_letter_code
_entity_poly.pdbx_strand_id
1 'polypeptide(L)'
;MNQRFQLIRNFRNISGKKLYTNCIISIVLVMVSAFFILTTNVAFAIEEPASEFESCEPCHSDITANFSSSLHYTGSSMKGEYEKGAAGEFGMDMHVFYEERGCSSCHATSCTSCHTGEGGHGGDITLETCDQCHFKKQTSYFQGELPAHKGVAPNADVHYEKGLDCTDCHTAEEIHGDGVAYESQMEAVKVTCSDCHTDPEKTVNGMSVTQYSLDTPAHSIHDGKLDCSACHSGWLITCVNCHLETGQLDKIDVDRFYLARSVDGTIKPFINMTTSYNNSTHTAFAEWTPHTTTREAKDCVFCHENTEIFCGDREAVILGAGGSFLSQETIDRIAEAPLGVETDSEDTPGFMVYMAIAGVLAGYFVMRRK
;
A
#
# COMPACT_ATOMS: atom_id res chain seq x y z
N MET A 1 78.70 18.41 -54.71
CA MET A 1 78.12 19.56 -54.02
C MET A 1 76.58 19.71 -54.24
N ASN A 2 75.95 18.87 -55.07
CA ASN A 2 74.49 19.02 -55.40
C ASN A 2 73.48 18.17 -54.61
N GLN A 3 73.88 17.15 -53.88
CA GLN A 3 72.93 16.30 -53.21
C GLN A 3 72.47 16.83 -51.77
N ARG A 4 73.31 17.58 -51.12
CA ARG A 4 72.96 18.18 -49.77
C ARG A 4 71.93 19.31 -49.89
N PHE A 5 71.94 20.05 -51.00
CA PHE A 5 70.97 21.14 -51.18
C PHE A 5 69.54 20.64 -51.54
N GLN A 6 69.38 19.50 -52.16
CA GLN A 6 68.09 18.94 -52.48
C GLN A 6 67.41 18.35 -51.20
N LEU A 7 68.17 17.75 -50.31
CA LEU A 7 67.63 17.22 -49.03
C LEU A 7 67.05 18.31 -48.14
N ILE A 8 67.69 19.45 -47.99
CA ILE A 8 67.24 20.57 -47.17
C ILE A 8 65.96 21.20 -47.76
N ARG A 9 65.81 21.25 -49.06
CA ARG A 9 64.63 21.80 -49.74
C ARG A 9 63.43 20.88 -49.59
N ASN A 10 63.64 19.56 -49.63
CA ASN A 10 62.57 18.59 -49.36
C ASN A 10 62.13 18.55 -47.91
N PHE A 11 63.01 18.69 -46.89
CA PHE A 11 62.67 18.75 -45.47
C PHE A 11 61.85 20.00 -45.15
N ARG A 12 62.17 21.16 -45.71
CA ARG A 12 61.36 22.39 -45.47
C ARG A 12 59.95 22.28 -46.03
N ASN A 13 59.79 21.62 -47.20
CA ASN A 13 58.50 21.47 -47.86
C ASN A 13 57.58 20.44 -47.10
N ILE A 14 58.18 19.38 -46.56
CA ILE A 14 57.46 18.36 -45.78
C ILE A 14 57.02 18.90 -44.40
N SER A 15 57.86 19.66 -43.75
CA SER A 15 57.53 20.27 -42.47
C SER A 15 56.42 21.33 -42.59
N GLY A 16 56.47 22.18 -43.61
CA GLY A 16 55.45 23.18 -43.87
C GLY A 16 54.06 22.57 -44.19
N LYS A 17 54.04 21.52 -45.02
CA LYS A 17 52.78 20.82 -45.35
C LYS A 17 52.16 20.11 -44.15
N LYS A 18 52.96 19.43 -43.30
CA LYS A 18 52.44 18.80 -42.10
C LYS A 18 51.93 19.85 -41.06
N LEU A 19 52.61 20.96 -40.93
CA LEU A 19 52.16 22.02 -40.01
C LEU A 19 50.86 22.65 -40.50
N TYR A 20 50.73 22.88 -41.83
CA TYR A 20 49.50 23.45 -42.40
C TYR A 20 48.32 22.47 -42.31
N THR A 21 48.55 21.18 -42.54
CA THR A 21 47.52 20.13 -42.42
C THR A 21 47.06 19.97 -40.99
N ASN A 22 47.97 19.99 -40.02
CA ASN A 22 47.61 19.92 -38.57
C ASN A 22 46.86 21.18 -38.10
N CYS A 23 47.18 22.36 -38.60
CA CYS A 23 46.45 23.58 -38.33
C CYS A 23 45.03 23.56 -38.87
N ILE A 24 44.84 23.07 -40.09
CA ILE A 24 43.49 22.90 -40.70
C ILE A 24 42.67 21.89 -39.94
N ILE A 25 43.25 20.74 -39.56
CA ILE A 25 42.55 19.71 -38.78
C ILE A 25 42.15 20.27 -37.42
N SER A 26 42.99 21.03 -36.72
CA SER A 26 42.66 21.66 -35.44
C SER A 26 41.54 22.70 -35.58
N ILE A 27 41.56 23.51 -36.64
CA ILE A 27 40.49 24.49 -36.89
C ILE A 27 39.17 23.80 -37.19
N VAL A 28 39.18 22.73 -38.00
CA VAL A 28 37.97 21.96 -38.27
C VAL A 28 37.42 21.29 -37.03
N LEU A 29 38.28 20.71 -36.17
CA LEU A 29 37.87 20.14 -34.90
C LEU A 29 37.26 21.18 -33.95
N VAL A 30 37.83 22.36 -33.88
CA VAL A 30 37.27 23.47 -33.07
C VAL A 30 35.94 23.94 -33.65
N MET A 31 35.80 24.06 -34.94
CA MET A 31 34.55 24.45 -35.61
C MET A 31 33.45 23.38 -35.43
N VAL A 32 33.81 22.08 -35.53
CA VAL A 32 32.88 20.99 -35.26
C VAL A 32 32.46 20.95 -33.80
N SER A 33 33.41 21.16 -32.85
CA SER A 33 33.09 21.24 -31.43
C SER A 33 32.20 22.45 -31.11
N ALA A 34 32.48 23.61 -31.72
CA ALA A 34 31.65 24.81 -31.55
C ALA A 34 30.22 24.61 -32.13
N PHE A 35 30.13 23.93 -33.26
CA PHE A 35 28.87 23.60 -33.91
C PHE A 35 28.07 22.62 -33.03
N PHE A 36 28.70 21.60 -32.43
CA PHE A 36 28.09 20.68 -31.51
C PHE A 36 27.61 21.40 -30.21
N ILE A 37 28.41 22.32 -29.69
CA ILE A 37 28.03 23.10 -28.49
C ILE A 37 26.86 24.06 -28.82
N LEU A 38 26.82 24.63 -30.01
CA LEU A 38 25.69 25.48 -30.43
C LEU A 38 24.39 24.67 -30.71
N THR A 39 24.51 23.43 -31.16
CA THR A 39 23.33 22.58 -31.41
C THR A 39 22.77 21.90 -30.19
N THR A 40 23.61 21.69 -29.16
CA THR A 40 23.13 21.14 -27.85
C THR A 40 22.44 22.17 -26.98
N ASN A 41 22.54 23.47 -27.31
CA ASN A 41 21.80 24.53 -26.59
C ASN A 41 20.49 24.98 -27.27
N VAL A 42 20.08 24.35 -28.34
CA VAL A 42 18.66 24.35 -28.71
C VAL A 42 18.02 23.31 -27.79
N ALA A 43 17.82 23.64 -26.53
CA ALA A 43 16.71 23.08 -25.78
C ALA A 43 15.49 23.36 -26.67
N PHE A 44 15.01 22.35 -27.38
CA PHE A 44 13.59 22.27 -27.66
C PHE A 44 12.97 22.34 -26.26
N ALA A 45 12.44 23.50 -25.91
CA ALA A 45 11.30 23.52 -25.05
C ALA A 45 10.26 22.73 -25.85
N ILE A 46 10.21 21.41 -25.63
CA ILE A 46 8.98 20.69 -25.74
C ILE A 46 8.13 21.46 -24.72
N GLU A 47 7.25 22.35 -25.20
CA GLU A 47 6.10 22.73 -24.42
C GLU A 47 5.46 21.38 -24.09
N GLU A 48 5.73 20.90 -22.90
CA GLU A 48 4.89 19.85 -22.33
C GLU A 48 3.47 20.40 -22.49
N PRO A 49 2.54 19.62 -23.06
CA PRO A 49 1.15 20.06 -23.15
C PRO A 49 0.79 20.57 -21.76
N ALA A 50 0.36 21.83 -21.72
CA ALA A 50 -0.03 22.51 -20.48
C ALA A 50 -0.80 21.50 -19.65
N SER A 51 -0.29 21.16 -18.48
CA SER A 51 -0.88 20.08 -17.70
C SER A 51 -2.35 20.43 -17.52
N GLU A 52 -3.26 19.48 -17.58
CA GLU A 52 -4.71 19.76 -17.35
C GLU A 52 -4.93 20.51 -16.04
N PHE A 53 -3.98 20.43 -15.10
CA PHE A 53 -3.93 21.24 -13.89
C PHE A 53 -4.00 22.74 -14.15
N GLU A 54 -3.33 23.27 -15.19
CA GLU A 54 -3.32 24.69 -15.50
C GLU A 54 -4.72 25.21 -15.85
N SER A 55 -5.60 24.36 -16.33
CA SER A 55 -6.99 24.75 -16.63
C SER A 55 -7.86 24.78 -15.38
N CYS A 56 -7.56 23.99 -14.36
CA CYS A 56 -8.33 23.89 -13.10
C CYS A 56 -7.78 24.84 -12.01
N GLU A 57 -6.47 25.09 -12.01
CA GLU A 57 -5.76 25.89 -11.01
C GLU A 57 -6.38 27.28 -10.73
N PRO A 58 -6.83 28.07 -11.74
CA PRO A 58 -7.38 29.39 -11.48
C PRO A 58 -8.60 29.42 -10.54
N CYS A 59 -9.34 28.32 -10.45
CA CYS A 59 -10.51 28.19 -9.59
C CYS A 59 -10.28 27.23 -8.40
N HIS A 60 -9.35 26.30 -8.53
CA HIS A 60 -9.10 25.20 -7.58
C HIS A 60 -7.63 25.16 -7.13
N SER A 61 -7.00 26.32 -6.90
CA SER A 61 -5.56 26.44 -6.62
C SER A 61 -5.08 25.55 -5.45
N ASP A 62 -5.85 25.49 -4.37
CA ASP A 62 -5.47 24.75 -3.19
C ASP A 62 -5.57 23.23 -3.43
N ILE A 63 -6.61 22.80 -4.15
CA ILE A 63 -6.82 21.38 -4.50
C ILE A 63 -5.72 20.92 -5.46
N THR A 64 -5.41 21.72 -6.48
CA THR A 64 -4.37 21.35 -7.46
C THR A 64 -2.98 21.28 -6.81
N ALA A 65 -2.67 22.20 -5.90
CA ALA A 65 -1.43 22.20 -5.15
C ALA A 65 -1.31 20.95 -4.26
N ASN A 66 -2.35 20.61 -3.51
CA ASN A 66 -2.37 19.46 -2.62
C ASN A 66 -2.31 18.14 -3.40
N PHE A 67 -3.09 18.04 -4.49
CA PHE A 67 -3.18 16.81 -5.29
C PHE A 67 -1.82 16.38 -5.86
N SER A 68 -0.97 17.33 -6.22
CA SER A 68 0.39 17.02 -6.74
C SER A 68 1.27 16.25 -5.76
N SER A 69 0.95 16.28 -4.47
CA SER A 69 1.64 15.51 -3.41
C SER A 69 0.86 14.26 -2.97
N SER A 70 -0.37 14.08 -3.44
CA SER A 70 -1.21 12.95 -3.06
C SER A 70 -0.65 11.60 -3.55
N LEU A 71 -1.05 10.51 -2.91
CA LEU A 71 -0.68 9.15 -3.35
C LEU A 71 -1.27 8.80 -4.73
N HIS A 72 -2.43 9.38 -5.08
CA HIS A 72 -3.03 9.18 -6.39
C HIS A 72 -2.18 9.76 -7.52
N TYR A 73 -1.56 10.91 -7.27
CA TYR A 73 -0.68 11.54 -8.25
C TYR A 73 0.72 10.90 -8.27
N THR A 74 1.32 10.73 -7.10
CA THR A 74 2.72 10.29 -6.98
C THR A 74 2.91 8.80 -7.13
N GLY A 75 1.93 7.99 -6.71
CA GLY A 75 2.03 6.54 -6.61
C GLY A 75 3.12 6.06 -5.65
N SER A 76 3.63 6.94 -4.79
CA SER A 76 4.81 6.71 -3.95
C SER A 76 4.65 5.54 -2.98
N SER A 77 3.46 5.28 -2.45
CA SER A 77 3.23 4.17 -1.52
C SER A 77 3.55 2.82 -2.14
N MET A 78 2.95 2.51 -3.28
CA MET A 78 3.18 1.24 -3.97
C MET A 78 4.64 1.12 -4.42
N LYS A 79 5.22 2.19 -4.96
CA LYS A 79 6.61 2.25 -5.35
C LYS A 79 7.54 2.01 -4.15
N GLY A 80 7.33 2.72 -3.05
CA GLY A 80 8.14 2.58 -1.84
C GLY A 80 8.09 1.19 -1.24
N GLU A 81 6.93 0.54 -1.21
CA GLU A 81 6.79 -0.83 -0.72
C GLU A 81 7.51 -1.85 -1.61
N TYR A 82 7.40 -1.74 -2.92
CA TYR A 82 8.12 -2.60 -3.84
C TYR A 82 9.62 -2.35 -3.85
N GLU A 83 10.07 -1.11 -3.73
CA GLU A 83 11.48 -0.78 -3.64
C GLU A 83 12.12 -1.32 -2.35
N LYS A 84 11.43 -1.20 -1.22
CA LYS A 84 11.92 -1.75 0.07
C LYS A 84 11.88 -3.28 0.10
N GLY A 85 10.86 -3.90 -0.48
CA GLY A 85 10.69 -5.34 -0.50
C GLY A 85 11.41 -6.01 -1.68
N ALA A 86 10.92 -5.80 -2.89
CA ALA A 86 11.40 -6.53 -4.05
C ALA A 86 12.74 -6.00 -4.59
N ALA A 87 12.90 -4.68 -4.74
CA ALA A 87 14.13 -4.11 -5.28
C ALA A 87 15.31 -4.28 -4.30
N GLY A 88 15.07 -4.05 -3.01
CA GLY A 88 16.09 -4.21 -1.97
C GLY A 88 16.62 -5.65 -1.89
N GLU A 89 15.73 -6.63 -1.92
CA GLU A 89 16.08 -8.04 -1.78
C GLU A 89 16.56 -8.67 -3.09
N PHE A 90 16.03 -8.27 -4.24
CA PHE A 90 16.36 -8.87 -5.53
C PHE A 90 17.26 -8.01 -6.41
N GLY A 91 17.50 -6.76 -6.05
CA GLY A 91 18.27 -5.81 -6.85
C GLY A 91 17.59 -5.42 -8.17
N MET A 92 16.26 -5.41 -8.19
CA MET A 92 15.49 -5.00 -9.37
C MET A 92 15.48 -3.48 -9.54
N ASP A 93 15.58 -3.02 -10.79
CA ASP A 93 15.26 -1.65 -11.13
C ASP A 93 13.73 -1.48 -11.19
N MET A 94 13.16 -0.95 -10.14
CA MET A 94 11.72 -0.79 -10.03
C MET A 94 11.17 0.29 -10.97
N HIS A 95 11.98 1.25 -11.39
CA HIS A 95 11.57 2.26 -12.38
C HIS A 95 11.27 1.60 -13.72
N VAL A 96 12.21 0.78 -14.22
CA VAL A 96 12.01 -0.01 -15.44
C VAL A 96 10.81 -0.95 -15.28
N PHE A 97 10.70 -1.61 -14.14
CA PHE A 97 9.58 -2.51 -13.87
C PHE A 97 8.22 -1.81 -13.96
N TYR A 98 8.08 -0.63 -13.38
CA TYR A 98 6.83 0.15 -13.43
C TYR A 98 6.45 0.58 -14.83
N GLU A 99 7.41 1.05 -15.62
CA GLU A 99 7.18 1.48 -17.00
C GLU A 99 6.83 0.30 -17.90
N GLU A 100 7.62 -0.77 -17.86
CA GLU A 100 7.42 -1.94 -18.72
C GLU A 100 6.13 -2.72 -18.41
N ARG A 101 5.69 -2.72 -17.15
CA ARG A 101 4.47 -3.42 -16.71
C ARG A 101 3.21 -2.57 -16.79
N GLY A 102 3.33 -1.30 -17.11
CA GLY A 102 2.21 -0.38 -17.19
C GLY A 102 1.54 -0.10 -15.84
N CYS A 103 2.28 -0.25 -14.73
CA CYS A 103 1.76 0.04 -13.39
C CYS A 103 1.36 1.51 -13.24
N SER A 104 2.06 2.40 -13.93
CA SER A 104 1.78 3.84 -13.97
C SER A 104 0.42 4.20 -14.60
N SER A 105 -0.21 3.28 -15.32
CA SER A 105 -1.49 3.53 -15.98
C SER A 105 -2.66 3.78 -15.00
N CYS A 106 -2.49 3.39 -13.74
CA CYS A 106 -3.47 3.63 -12.68
C CYS A 106 -3.18 4.90 -11.85
N HIS A 107 -2.10 5.62 -12.14
CA HIS A 107 -1.80 6.88 -11.46
C HIS A 107 -2.65 7.99 -12.07
N ALA A 108 -3.40 8.70 -11.25
CA ALA A 108 -4.24 9.80 -11.68
C ALA A 108 -3.37 11.06 -11.87
N THR A 109 -2.88 11.26 -13.08
CA THR A 109 -2.05 12.42 -13.43
C THR A 109 -2.87 13.60 -13.93
N SER A 110 -4.20 13.47 -13.97
CA SER A 110 -5.13 14.53 -14.39
C SER A 110 -6.40 14.52 -13.57
N CYS A 111 -7.04 15.66 -13.44
CA CYS A 111 -8.32 15.79 -12.75
C CYS A 111 -9.43 15.01 -13.48
N THR A 112 -9.37 14.96 -14.81
CA THR A 112 -10.35 14.26 -15.65
C THR A 112 -10.25 12.75 -15.58
N SER A 113 -9.23 12.20 -14.91
CA SER A 113 -9.19 10.77 -14.58
C SER A 113 -10.37 10.35 -13.69
N CYS A 114 -10.88 11.26 -12.87
CA CYS A 114 -12.02 11.01 -11.97
C CYS A 114 -13.21 11.92 -12.31
N HIS A 115 -12.96 13.19 -12.64
CA HIS A 115 -13.97 14.18 -12.95
C HIS A 115 -14.31 14.20 -14.45
N THR A 116 -15.25 13.36 -14.86
CA THR A 116 -15.55 13.08 -16.28
C THR A 116 -16.57 14.02 -16.93
N GLY A 117 -17.16 14.96 -16.18
CA GLY A 117 -18.13 15.94 -16.72
C GLY A 117 -17.51 16.97 -17.65
N GLU A 118 -18.34 17.74 -18.36
CA GLU A 118 -17.86 18.78 -19.27
C GLU A 118 -17.02 19.83 -18.50
N GLY A 119 -15.78 20.00 -18.91
CA GLY A 119 -14.81 20.85 -18.22
C GLY A 119 -14.42 20.36 -16.81
N GLY A 120 -14.61 19.08 -16.51
CA GLY A 120 -14.37 18.53 -15.18
C GLY A 120 -15.50 18.80 -14.17
N HIS A 121 -16.58 19.45 -14.61
CA HIS A 121 -17.72 19.78 -13.77
C HIS A 121 -18.93 18.95 -14.17
N GLY A 122 -19.51 18.27 -13.21
CA GLY A 122 -20.72 17.48 -13.43
C GLY A 122 -20.39 16.00 -13.70
N GLY A 123 -20.76 15.21 -12.80
CA GLY A 123 -20.56 13.78 -12.72
C GLY A 123 -20.32 13.43 -11.27
N ASP A 124 -21.17 12.61 -10.72
CA ASP A 124 -20.96 12.11 -9.37
C ASP A 124 -19.75 11.18 -9.37
N ILE A 125 -18.88 11.31 -8.37
CA ILE A 125 -17.84 10.33 -8.11
C ILE A 125 -18.50 9.13 -7.44
N THR A 126 -18.47 8.01 -8.13
CA THR A 126 -19.13 6.77 -7.70
C THR A 126 -18.12 5.63 -7.61
N LEU A 127 -18.58 4.47 -7.13
CA LEU A 127 -17.77 3.26 -7.11
C LEU A 127 -17.20 2.93 -8.50
N GLU A 128 -17.96 3.15 -9.58
CA GLU A 128 -17.49 2.91 -10.94
C GLU A 128 -16.33 3.83 -11.34
N THR A 129 -16.27 5.03 -10.79
CA THR A 129 -15.11 5.92 -10.98
C THR A 129 -13.85 5.31 -10.35
N CYS A 130 -13.96 4.83 -9.14
CA CYS A 130 -12.85 4.19 -8.41
C CYS A 130 -12.45 2.86 -9.06
N ASP A 131 -13.45 2.12 -9.55
CA ASP A 131 -13.26 0.80 -10.15
C ASP A 131 -12.39 0.81 -11.40
N GLN A 132 -12.27 1.93 -12.10
CA GLN A 132 -11.38 2.04 -13.26
C GLN A 132 -9.92 1.65 -12.94
N CYS A 133 -9.47 1.91 -11.72
CA CYS A 133 -8.12 1.57 -11.25
C CYS A 133 -8.12 0.54 -10.12
N HIS A 134 -9.11 0.55 -9.23
CA HIS A 134 -9.19 -0.31 -8.04
C HIS A 134 -9.90 -1.64 -8.27
N PHE A 135 -10.33 -1.94 -9.49
CA PHE A 135 -11.15 -3.12 -9.87
C PHE A 135 -10.54 -4.48 -9.53
N LYS A 136 -9.23 -4.57 -9.38
CA LYS A 136 -8.54 -5.82 -9.04
C LYS A 136 -8.26 -5.98 -7.55
N LYS A 137 -8.64 -5.03 -6.75
CA LYS A 137 -8.33 -4.96 -5.33
C LYS A 137 -9.54 -4.47 -4.53
N GLN A 138 -9.48 -3.26 -4.02
CA GLN A 138 -10.41 -2.75 -3.02
C GLN A 138 -11.87 -2.79 -3.46
N THR A 139 -12.19 -2.32 -4.69
CA THR A 139 -13.57 -2.33 -5.18
C THR A 139 -14.11 -3.72 -5.32
N SER A 140 -13.33 -4.65 -5.90
CA SER A 140 -13.74 -6.05 -6.01
C SER A 140 -13.96 -6.70 -4.64
N TYR A 141 -13.08 -6.42 -3.67
CA TYR A 141 -13.22 -6.99 -2.32
C TYR A 141 -14.43 -6.41 -1.60
N PHE A 142 -14.65 -5.11 -1.74
CA PHE A 142 -15.80 -4.43 -1.19
C PHE A 142 -17.13 -5.01 -1.74
N GLN A 143 -17.18 -5.31 -3.02
CA GLN A 143 -18.31 -5.93 -3.69
C GLN A 143 -18.44 -7.44 -3.46
N GLY A 144 -17.46 -8.09 -2.85
CA GLY A 144 -17.44 -9.53 -2.69
C GLY A 144 -17.09 -10.28 -3.97
N GLU A 145 -16.20 -9.73 -4.79
CA GLU A 145 -15.80 -10.29 -6.06
C GLU A 145 -14.28 -10.55 -6.10
N LEU A 146 -13.88 -11.53 -6.92
CA LEU A 146 -12.48 -11.84 -7.20
C LEU A 146 -12.23 -11.93 -8.71
N PRO A 147 -12.47 -10.86 -9.48
CA PRO A 147 -12.49 -10.94 -10.95
C PRO A 147 -11.13 -11.32 -11.57
N ALA A 148 -10.04 -10.91 -10.95
CA ALA A 148 -8.69 -11.20 -11.45
C ALA A 148 -8.23 -12.64 -11.15
N HIS A 149 -8.89 -13.36 -10.24
CA HIS A 149 -8.34 -14.56 -9.63
C HIS A 149 -9.24 -15.80 -9.64
N LYS A 150 -10.32 -15.75 -10.40
CA LYS A 150 -11.25 -16.89 -10.61
C LYS A 150 -11.61 -17.59 -9.30
N GLY A 151 -12.22 -16.87 -8.40
CA GLY A 151 -12.74 -17.40 -7.14
C GLY A 151 -14.04 -16.75 -6.79
N VAL A 152 -14.73 -17.32 -5.81
CA VAL A 152 -15.90 -16.71 -5.17
C VAL A 152 -15.38 -16.12 -3.86
N ALA A 153 -15.55 -14.82 -3.68
CA ALA A 153 -15.29 -14.21 -2.39
C ALA A 153 -16.29 -14.76 -1.36
N PRO A 154 -15.86 -14.96 -0.10
CA PRO A 154 -16.74 -15.47 0.93
C PRO A 154 -17.94 -14.57 1.23
N ASN A 155 -17.75 -13.27 1.19
CA ASN A 155 -18.77 -12.24 1.44
C ASN A 155 -18.35 -10.90 0.82
N ALA A 156 -19.31 -10.02 0.58
CA ALA A 156 -19.07 -8.60 0.36
C ALA A 156 -18.80 -7.89 1.69
N ASP A 157 -18.34 -6.65 1.62
CA ASP A 157 -18.24 -5.78 2.78
C ASP A 157 -19.65 -5.39 3.29
N VAL A 158 -19.84 -5.39 4.59
CA VAL A 158 -21.14 -5.04 5.19
C VAL A 158 -21.59 -3.62 4.86
N HIS A 159 -20.65 -2.70 4.65
CA HIS A 159 -20.96 -1.32 4.28
C HIS A 159 -21.48 -1.24 2.83
N TYR A 160 -20.88 -2.02 1.91
CA TYR A 160 -21.40 -2.18 0.55
C TYR A 160 -22.82 -2.77 0.54
N GLU A 161 -23.06 -3.81 1.34
CA GLU A 161 -24.41 -4.40 1.48
C GLU A 161 -25.44 -3.42 2.04
N LYS A 162 -25.01 -2.40 2.77
CA LYS A 162 -25.82 -1.29 3.27
C LYS A 162 -25.96 -0.14 2.29
N GLY A 163 -25.35 -0.22 1.11
CA GLY A 163 -25.42 0.78 0.07
C GLY A 163 -24.49 1.97 0.30
N LEU A 164 -23.42 1.80 1.07
CA LEU A 164 -22.36 2.80 1.17
C LEU A 164 -21.45 2.68 -0.07
N ASP A 165 -20.86 3.82 -0.44
CA ASP A 165 -19.89 3.95 -1.51
C ASP A 165 -18.51 4.34 -0.95
N CYS A 166 -17.50 4.35 -1.80
CA CYS A 166 -16.12 4.70 -1.45
C CYS A 166 -16.04 6.09 -0.80
N THR A 167 -16.78 7.05 -1.33
CA THR A 167 -16.82 8.44 -0.86
C THR A 167 -17.58 8.65 0.45
N ASP A 168 -18.32 7.66 0.94
CA ASP A 168 -18.92 7.71 2.27
C ASP A 168 -17.85 7.56 3.38
N CYS A 169 -16.69 7.01 3.05
CA CYS A 169 -15.55 6.82 3.93
C CYS A 169 -14.36 7.70 3.51
N HIS A 170 -13.95 7.65 2.25
CA HIS A 170 -12.82 8.39 1.71
C HIS A 170 -13.23 9.78 1.28
N THR A 171 -12.85 10.79 2.05
CA THR A 171 -13.23 12.17 1.81
C THR A 171 -12.47 12.80 0.63
N ALA A 172 -13.02 13.87 0.06
CA ALA A 172 -12.33 14.62 -0.98
C ALA A 172 -10.96 15.15 -0.53
N GLU A 173 -10.81 15.54 0.74
CA GLU A 173 -9.55 15.98 1.31
C GLU A 173 -8.51 14.84 1.35
N GLU A 174 -8.93 13.65 1.72
CA GLU A 174 -8.04 12.47 1.72
C GLU A 174 -7.59 12.11 0.31
N ILE A 175 -8.52 12.13 -0.66
CA ILE A 175 -8.22 11.74 -2.06
C ILE A 175 -7.32 12.78 -2.75
N HIS A 176 -7.58 14.06 -2.54
CA HIS A 176 -6.79 15.14 -3.13
C HIS A 176 -5.49 15.42 -2.38
N GLY A 177 -5.35 14.89 -1.15
CA GLY A 177 -4.20 15.15 -0.29
C GLY A 177 -4.31 16.46 0.49
N ASP A 178 -3.41 16.58 1.44
CA ASP A 178 -3.31 17.72 2.37
C ASP A 178 -2.03 18.55 2.14
N GLY A 179 -1.36 18.34 1.01
CA GLY A 179 -0.10 18.99 0.65
C GLY A 179 1.15 18.27 1.21
N VAL A 180 0.97 17.18 1.94
CA VAL A 180 2.07 16.34 2.44
C VAL A 180 2.30 15.16 1.50
N ALA A 181 3.54 14.97 1.10
CA ALA A 181 3.94 13.80 0.31
C ALA A 181 4.16 12.61 1.24
N TYR A 182 3.21 11.72 1.29
CA TYR A 182 3.30 10.47 2.05
C TYR A 182 3.99 9.37 1.26
N GLU A 183 4.75 8.53 1.94
CA GLU A 183 5.38 7.34 1.34
C GLU A 183 4.56 6.06 1.55
N SER A 184 3.54 6.11 2.41
CA SER A 184 2.70 4.96 2.74
C SER A 184 1.22 5.33 2.75
N GLN A 185 0.38 4.42 2.24
CA GLN A 185 -1.07 4.56 2.37
C GLN A 185 -1.53 4.58 3.83
N MET A 186 -0.81 3.91 4.72
CA MET A 186 -1.12 3.88 6.15
C MET A 186 -0.92 5.24 6.84
N GLU A 187 -0.15 6.13 6.23
CA GLU A 187 0.04 7.50 6.69
C GLU A 187 -0.95 8.48 6.05
N ALA A 188 -1.30 8.24 4.79
CA ALA A 188 -2.16 9.12 4.00
C ALA A 188 -3.64 8.92 4.31
N VAL A 189 -4.08 7.66 4.49
CA VAL A 189 -5.48 7.35 4.81
C VAL A 189 -5.77 7.70 6.25
N LYS A 190 -6.78 8.55 6.46
CA LYS A 190 -7.14 9.08 7.79
C LYS A 190 -8.41 8.48 8.34
N VAL A 191 -9.30 8.00 7.48
CA VAL A 191 -10.58 7.42 7.91
C VAL A 191 -10.36 6.18 8.77
N THR A 192 -11.09 6.14 9.89
CA THR A 192 -11.07 5.02 10.84
C THR A 192 -12.50 4.55 11.15
N CYS A 193 -12.62 3.32 11.60
CA CYS A 193 -13.92 2.79 12.07
C CYS A 193 -14.54 3.69 13.17
N SER A 194 -13.68 4.26 14.02
CA SER A 194 -14.10 5.11 15.15
C SER A 194 -14.79 6.38 14.71
N ASP A 195 -14.49 6.94 13.53
CA ASP A 195 -15.10 8.19 13.03
C ASP A 195 -16.61 8.09 12.87
N CYS A 196 -17.12 6.88 12.75
CA CYS A 196 -18.55 6.61 12.66
C CYS A 196 -19.05 5.82 13.88
N HIS A 197 -18.33 4.80 14.30
CA HIS A 197 -18.80 3.84 15.30
C HIS A 197 -18.66 4.30 16.75
N THR A 198 -18.04 5.46 17.01
CA THR A 198 -17.97 6.08 18.34
C THR A 198 -18.74 7.40 18.44
N ASP A 199 -19.39 7.83 17.37
CA ASP A 199 -20.25 9.03 17.36
C ASP A 199 -21.73 8.63 17.31
N PRO A 200 -22.47 8.75 18.46
CA PRO A 200 -23.85 8.31 18.55
C PRO A 200 -24.83 9.12 17.70
N GLU A 201 -24.43 10.28 17.22
CA GLU A 201 -25.24 11.12 16.36
C GLU A 201 -24.92 10.92 14.86
N LYS A 202 -23.88 10.14 14.56
CA LYS A 202 -23.46 9.88 13.19
C LYS A 202 -24.53 9.12 12.42
N THR A 203 -24.83 9.64 11.26
CA THR A 203 -25.65 8.95 10.26
C THR A 203 -24.93 8.96 8.94
N VAL A 204 -25.06 7.89 8.16
CA VAL A 204 -24.54 7.79 6.80
C VAL A 204 -25.72 7.42 5.89
N ASN A 205 -25.93 8.18 4.83
CA ASN A 205 -27.05 8.00 3.91
C ASN A 205 -28.42 7.94 4.64
N GLY A 206 -28.56 8.70 5.74
CA GLY A 206 -29.77 8.74 6.58
C GLY A 206 -29.96 7.51 7.49
N MET A 207 -29.00 6.59 7.53
CA MET A 207 -29.00 5.43 8.42
C MET A 207 -28.19 5.70 9.68
N SER A 208 -28.72 5.28 10.84
CA SER A 208 -27.97 5.33 12.09
C SER A 208 -26.87 4.27 12.08
N VAL A 209 -25.70 4.65 12.58
CA VAL A 209 -24.52 3.77 12.67
C VAL A 209 -24.59 2.95 13.96
N THR A 210 -24.31 1.66 13.90
CA THR A 210 -24.14 0.81 15.08
C THR A 210 -22.96 1.31 15.90
N GLN A 211 -23.17 1.56 17.20
CA GLN A 211 -22.16 2.13 18.05
C GLN A 211 -21.28 1.07 18.72
N TYR A 212 -19.97 1.37 18.81
CA TYR A 212 -19.02 0.62 19.62
C TYR A 212 -19.42 0.69 21.11
N SER A 213 -19.34 -0.42 21.83
CA SER A 213 -19.64 -0.46 23.25
C SER A 213 -18.66 -1.33 24.01
N LEU A 214 -18.12 -0.78 25.08
CA LEU A 214 -17.30 -1.52 26.06
C LEU A 214 -18.12 -2.46 26.95
N ASP A 215 -19.46 -2.39 26.90
CA ASP A 215 -20.32 -3.38 27.57
C ASP A 215 -20.24 -4.76 26.90
N THR A 216 -19.75 -4.80 25.64
CA THR A 216 -19.43 -6.05 24.96
C THR A 216 -18.12 -6.62 25.51
N PRO A 217 -18.13 -7.82 26.12
CA PRO A 217 -16.93 -8.37 26.78
C PRO A 217 -15.70 -8.46 25.85
N ALA A 218 -15.89 -8.84 24.59
CA ALA A 218 -14.80 -8.90 23.63
C ALA A 218 -14.14 -7.52 23.39
N HIS A 219 -14.95 -6.46 23.32
CA HIS A 219 -14.43 -5.10 23.18
C HIS A 219 -13.64 -4.68 24.43
N SER A 220 -14.21 -4.86 25.63
CA SER A 220 -13.54 -4.42 26.86
C SER A 220 -12.23 -5.17 27.15
N ILE A 221 -12.12 -6.44 26.77
CA ILE A 221 -10.90 -7.23 26.94
C ILE A 221 -9.78 -6.78 25.99
N HIS A 222 -10.15 -6.37 24.78
CA HIS A 222 -9.21 -6.07 23.71
C HIS A 222 -9.05 -4.57 23.43
N ASP A 223 -9.75 -3.72 24.15
CA ASP A 223 -9.69 -2.27 23.98
C ASP A 223 -8.25 -1.73 23.99
N GLY A 224 -7.92 -0.92 22.99
CA GLY A 224 -6.58 -0.38 22.78
C GLY A 224 -5.48 -1.40 22.45
N LYS A 225 -5.81 -2.66 22.24
CA LYS A 225 -4.85 -3.73 21.87
C LYS A 225 -5.03 -4.21 20.45
N LEU A 226 -6.26 -4.35 20.01
CA LEU A 226 -6.63 -4.80 18.68
C LEU A 226 -7.32 -3.67 17.91
N ASP A 227 -6.98 -3.56 16.64
CA ASP A 227 -7.77 -2.79 15.69
C ASP A 227 -9.11 -3.49 15.43
N CYS A 228 -10.16 -2.74 15.10
CA CYS A 228 -11.48 -3.30 14.81
C CYS A 228 -11.42 -4.32 13.68
N SER A 229 -10.60 -4.09 12.68
CA SER A 229 -10.42 -4.97 11.53
C SER A 229 -9.80 -6.32 11.89
N ALA A 230 -9.10 -6.44 13.01
CA ALA A 230 -8.55 -7.74 13.45
C ALA A 230 -9.68 -8.75 13.73
N CYS A 231 -10.83 -8.28 14.22
CA CYS A 231 -11.99 -9.14 14.49
C CYS A 231 -13.06 -9.04 13.40
N HIS A 232 -13.29 -7.86 12.84
CA HIS A 232 -14.39 -7.58 11.92
C HIS A 232 -14.03 -7.70 10.44
N SER A 233 -12.87 -8.24 10.08
CA SER A 233 -12.57 -8.57 8.69
C SER A 233 -13.08 -9.96 8.34
N GLY A 234 -13.80 -10.09 7.25
CA GLY A 234 -14.31 -11.37 6.76
C GLY A 234 -13.19 -12.26 6.23
N TRP A 235 -12.38 -11.72 5.34
CA TRP A 235 -11.31 -12.44 4.67
C TRP A 235 -10.21 -11.49 4.22
N LEU A 236 -9.05 -12.06 3.97
CA LEU A 236 -7.87 -11.36 3.49
C LEU A 236 -7.28 -12.10 2.29
N ILE A 237 -6.57 -11.36 1.45
CA ILE A 237 -5.84 -11.95 0.35
C ILE A 237 -4.42 -12.26 0.77
N THR A 238 -4.00 -13.46 0.42
CA THR A 238 -2.60 -13.86 0.44
C THR A 238 -2.12 -14.08 -0.98
N CYS A 239 -1.12 -13.30 -1.41
CA CYS A 239 -0.50 -13.47 -2.70
C CYS A 239 0.66 -14.47 -2.59
N VAL A 240 0.57 -15.57 -3.32
CA VAL A 240 1.63 -16.59 -3.36
C VAL A 240 2.25 -16.61 -4.74
N ASN A 241 3.57 -16.56 -4.80
CA ASN A 241 4.37 -16.59 -6.02
C ASN A 241 4.03 -15.47 -7.02
N CYS A 242 4.16 -14.23 -6.59
CA CYS A 242 4.23 -13.13 -7.54
C CYS A 242 5.53 -13.26 -8.33
N HIS A 243 5.43 -13.74 -9.57
CA HIS A 243 6.56 -13.82 -10.48
C HIS A 243 6.83 -12.46 -11.11
N LEU A 244 7.76 -11.71 -10.54
CA LEU A 244 8.11 -10.37 -11.02
C LEU A 244 8.62 -10.39 -12.48
N GLU A 245 9.29 -11.45 -12.88
CA GLU A 245 9.79 -11.62 -14.25
C GLU A 245 8.66 -11.74 -15.28
N THR A 246 7.58 -12.39 -14.94
CA THR A 246 6.46 -12.67 -15.86
C THR A 246 5.23 -11.83 -15.59
N GLY A 247 5.16 -11.19 -14.41
CA GLY A 247 3.97 -10.49 -13.94
C GLY A 247 2.78 -11.41 -13.66
N GLN A 248 3.03 -12.71 -13.49
CA GLN A 248 1.99 -13.69 -13.21
C GLN A 248 1.91 -13.98 -11.70
N LEU A 249 0.69 -14.05 -11.20
CA LEU A 249 0.38 -14.58 -9.88
C LEU A 249 0.03 -16.07 -10.02
N ASP A 250 0.71 -16.93 -9.28
CA ASP A 250 0.42 -18.36 -9.32
C ASP A 250 -0.84 -18.70 -8.52
N LYS A 251 -0.96 -18.11 -7.34
CA LYS A 251 -2.06 -18.43 -6.44
C LYS A 251 -2.44 -17.21 -5.58
N ILE A 252 -3.73 -17.02 -5.41
CA ILE A 252 -4.29 -16.22 -4.33
C ILE A 252 -5.03 -17.15 -3.40
N ASP A 253 -4.79 -16.98 -2.12
CA ASP A 253 -5.44 -17.68 -1.04
C ASP A 253 -6.22 -16.67 -0.20
N VAL A 254 -7.51 -16.87 -0.05
CA VAL A 254 -8.40 -16.00 0.73
C VAL A 254 -8.71 -16.58 2.11
N ASP A 255 -8.27 -17.82 2.37
CA ASP A 255 -8.54 -18.51 3.63
C ASP A 255 -7.46 -18.24 4.69
N ARG A 256 -6.36 -17.61 4.29
CA ARG A 256 -5.27 -17.28 5.20
C ARG A 256 -5.42 -15.87 5.75
N PHE A 257 -5.41 -15.79 7.06
CA PHE A 257 -5.50 -14.55 7.81
C PHE A 257 -4.26 -14.38 8.68
N TYR A 258 -3.65 -13.20 8.66
CA TYR A 258 -2.46 -12.92 9.44
C TYR A 258 -2.64 -11.66 10.27
N LEU A 259 -2.09 -11.71 11.49
CA LEU A 259 -2.07 -10.60 12.42
C LEU A 259 -0.63 -10.29 12.85
N ALA A 260 -0.30 -9.01 12.85
CA ALA A 260 0.96 -8.50 13.37
C ALA A 260 0.75 -7.17 14.10
N ARG A 261 1.78 -6.64 14.71
CA ARG A 261 1.74 -5.37 15.41
C ARG A 261 2.04 -4.23 14.44
N SER A 262 1.13 -3.30 14.34
CA SER A 262 1.32 -2.03 13.60
C SER A 262 2.26 -1.08 14.34
N VAL A 263 2.65 0.00 13.68
CA VAL A 263 3.49 1.08 14.25
C VAL A 263 2.81 1.81 15.40
N ASP A 264 1.48 1.86 15.44
CA ASP A 264 0.69 2.44 16.53
C ASP A 264 0.62 1.53 17.77
N GLY A 265 1.17 0.33 17.67
CA GLY A 265 1.21 -0.65 18.75
C GLY A 265 0.01 -1.58 18.80
N THR A 266 -1.04 -1.36 18.03
CA THR A 266 -2.19 -2.25 17.94
C THR A 266 -1.90 -3.46 17.05
N ILE A 267 -2.66 -4.52 17.22
CA ILE A 267 -2.59 -5.71 16.35
C ILE A 267 -3.61 -5.53 15.23
N LYS A 268 -3.16 -5.63 14.00
CA LYS A 268 -3.94 -5.42 12.78
C LYS A 268 -3.78 -6.56 11.80
N PRO A 269 -4.64 -6.65 10.78
CA PRO A 269 -4.47 -7.57 9.67
C PRO A 269 -3.24 -7.23 8.82
N PHE A 270 -2.56 -8.27 8.36
CA PHE A 270 -1.43 -8.19 7.43
C PHE A 270 -1.63 -9.18 6.28
N ILE A 271 -1.42 -8.73 5.06
CA ILE A 271 -1.34 -9.64 3.92
C ILE A 271 0.04 -10.29 3.87
N ASN A 272 0.07 -11.55 3.49
CA ASN A 272 1.30 -12.26 3.16
C ASN A 272 1.52 -12.22 1.65
N MET A 273 2.72 -11.85 1.25
CA MET A 273 3.15 -11.83 -0.15
C MET A 273 4.41 -12.67 -0.29
N THR A 274 4.35 -13.69 -1.13
CA THR A 274 5.54 -14.47 -1.52
C THR A 274 5.91 -14.08 -2.94
N THR A 275 7.14 -13.66 -3.14
CA THR A 275 7.65 -13.17 -4.42
C THR A 275 8.82 -14.02 -4.87
N SER A 276 8.81 -14.46 -6.12
CA SER A 276 9.91 -15.19 -6.74
C SER A 276 10.53 -14.39 -7.87
N TYR A 277 11.85 -14.29 -7.85
CA TYR A 277 12.64 -13.63 -8.88
C TYR A 277 14.04 -14.25 -8.94
N ASN A 278 14.55 -14.50 -10.14
CA ASN A 278 15.90 -15.02 -10.39
C ASN A 278 16.25 -16.25 -9.50
N ASN A 279 15.33 -17.22 -9.41
CA ASN A 279 15.43 -18.43 -8.58
C ASN A 279 15.52 -18.19 -7.06
N SER A 280 15.28 -16.99 -6.60
CA SER A 280 15.14 -16.66 -5.18
C SER A 280 13.67 -16.44 -4.83
N THR A 281 13.29 -16.77 -3.60
CA THR A 281 11.92 -16.57 -3.10
C THR A 281 11.98 -15.87 -1.76
N HIS A 282 11.25 -14.78 -1.65
CA HIS A 282 11.13 -14.00 -0.42
C HIS A 282 9.67 -13.88 0.00
N THR A 283 9.47 -13.86 1.30
CA THR A 283 8.15 -13.66 1.90
C THR A 283 8.14 -12.34 2.64
N ALA A 284 7.14 -11.52 2.33
CA ALA A 284 6.91 -10.25 2.97
C ALA A 284 5.50 -10.19 3.57
N PHE A 285 5.33 -9.35 4.58
CA PHE A 285 4.06 -9.01 5.16
C PHE A 285 3.85 -7.50 5.08
N ALA A 286 2.66 -7.06 4.70
CA ALA A 286 2.29 -5.65 4.69
C ALA A 286 1.00 -5.46 5.48
N GLU A 287 0.94 -4.39 6.27
CA GLU A 287 -0.30 -3.99 6.93
C GLU A 287 -1.39 -3.79 5.88
N TRP A 288 -2.58 -4.25 6.18
CA TRP A 288 -3.67 -4.26 5.24
C TRP A 288 -4.98 -3.84 5.90
N THR A 289 -5.64 -2.86 5.33
CA THR A 289 -7.00 -2.51 5.70
C THR A 289 -7.97 -3.25 4.77
N PRO A 290 -8.60 -4.32 5.23
CA PRO A 290 -9.48 -5.11 4.38
C PRO A 290 -10.79 -4.37 4.12
N HIS A 291 -11.23 -4.37 2.86
CA HIS A 291 -12.56 -3.94 2.45
C HIS A 291 -13.48 -5.16 2.37
N THR A 292 -13.52 -5.92 3.46
CA THR A 292 -14.28 -7.16 3.61
C THR A 292 -14.88 -7.24 5.02
N THR A 293 -15.31 -6.09 5.53
CA THR A 293 -15.81 -5.96 6.88
C THR A 293 -17.07 -6.79 7.08
N THR A 294 -17.16 -7.48 8.21
CA THR A 294 -18.33 -8.27 8.60
C THR A 294 -18.96 -7.72 9.87
N ARG A 295 -20.27 -7.92 9.98
CA ARG A 295 -20.98 -7.58 11.20
C ARG A 295 -20.59 -8.51 12.36
N GLU A 296 -20.51 -9.80 12.06
CA GLU A 296 -20.07 -10.81 12.99
C GLU A 296 -18.55 -10.75 13.13
N ALA A 297 -18.10 -10.61 14.37
CA ALA A 297 -16.69 -10.67 14.69
C ALA A 297 -16.18 -12.12 14.66
N LYS A 298 -14.88 -12.29 14.44
CA LYS A 298 -14.21 -13.57 14.70
C LYS A 298 -14.37 -13.94 16.17
N ASP A 299 -14.62 -15.20 16.44
CA ASP A 299 -14.76 -15.72 17.80
C ASP A 299 -13.40 -15.84 18.52
N CYS A 300 -13.44 -16.10 19.81
CA CYS A 300 -12.24 -16.23 20.61
C CYS A 300 -11.32 -17.38 20.12
N VAL A 301 -11.93 -18.48 19.70
CA VAL A 301 -11.23 -19.69 19.23
C VAL A 301 -10.41 -19.40 17.99
N PHE A 302 -10.92 -18.55 17.10
CA PHE A 302 -10.23 -18.17 15.86
C PHE A 302 -8.81 -17.67 16.10
N CYS A 303 -8.60 -16.89 17.18
CA CYS A 303 -7.27 -16.34 17.50
C CYS A 303 -6.54 -17.18 18.55
N HIS A 304 -7.23 -17.57 19.63
CA HIS A 304 -6.59 -18.18 20.79
C HIS A 304 -6.22 -19.65 20.59
N GLU A 305 -6.92 -20.39 19.75
CA GLU A 305 -6.57 -21.77 19.40
C GLU A 305 -5.80 -21.88 18.07
N ASN A 306 -5.77 -20.80 17.26
CA ASN A 306 -5.09 -20.78 15.96
C ASN A 306 -3.94 -19.77 15.98
N THR A 307 -2.89 -20.07 16.72
CA THR A 307 -1.74 -19.16 16.86
C THR A 307 -0.91 -18.99 15.58
N GLU A 308 -1.14 -19.80 14.56
CA GLU A 308 -0.46 -19.70 13.26
C GLU A 308 -0.81 -18.43 12.48
N ILE A 309 -1.94 -17.80 12.83
CA ILE A 309 -2.34 -16.50 12.25
C ILE A 309 -1.44 -15.35 12.70
N PHE A 310 -0.78 -15.49 13.85
CA PHE A 310 0.15 -14.47 14.30
C PHE A 310 1.48 -14.62 13.56
N CYS A 311 1.90 -13.53 12.95
CA CYS A 311 3.23 -13.45 12.38
C CYS A 311 4.24 -13.43 13.53
N GLY A 312 4.79 -14.60 13.85
CA GLY A 312 5.91 -14.75 14.78
C GLY A 312 7.25 -14.54 14.08
N ASP A 313 8.35 -14.73 14.80
CA ASP A 313 9.72 -14.65 14.27
C ASP A 313 9.89 -15.56 13.06
N ARG A 314 9.76 -14.97 11.88
CA ARG A 314 9.94 -15.62 10.59
C ARG A 314 11.07 -14.90 9.84
N GLU A 315 11.77 -15.63 9.00
CA GLU A 315 12.67 -15.03 8.00
C GLU A 315 11.83 -14.33 6.91
N ALA A 316 11.15 -13.27 7.30
CA ALA A 316 10.29 -12.50 6.44
C ALA A 316 10.43 -11.01 6.76
N VAL A 317 10.10 -10.17 5.80
CA VAL A 317 10.19 -8.71 5.91
C VAL A 317 8.81 -8.12 6.13
N ILE A 318 8.70 -7.09 6.97
CA ILE A 318 7.50 -6.25 7.05
C ILE A 318 7.73 -5.02 6.14
N LEU A 319 6.80 -4.82 5.22
CA LEU A 319 6.80 -3.71 4.26
C LEU A 319 5.97 -2.53 4.78
N GLY A 320 6.14 -1.38 4.14
CA GLY A 320 5.36 -0.18 4.40
C GLY A 320 5.90 0.66 5.56
N ALA A 321 5.00 1.31 6.30
CA ALA A 321 5.34 2.24 7.39
C ALA A 321 6.03 1.56 8.58
N GLY A 322 6.19 0.26 8.56
CA GLY A 322 6.80 -0.52 9.61
C GLY A 322 5.79 -1.38 10.36
N GLY A 323 6.16 -1.71 11.58
CA GLY A 323 5.43 -2.68 12.39
C GLY A 323 6.40 -3.72 12.90
N SER A 324 5.90 -4.74 13.57
CA SER A 324 6.73 -5.83 14.08
C SER A 324 5.95 -7.13 14.17
N PHE A 325 6.67 -8.24 14.02
CA PHE A 325 6.13 -9.54 14.39
C PHE A 325 5.87 -9.61 15.91
N LEU A 326 4.92 -10.44 16.30
CA LEU A 326 4.70 -10.72 17.71
C LEU A 326 5.80 -11.66 18.21
N SER A 327 6.31 -11.40 19.43
CA SER A 327 7.22 -12.32 20.06
C SER A 327 6.53 -13.63 20.42
N GLN A 328 7.26 -14.74 20.41
CA GLN A 328 6.72 -16.04 20.79
C GLN A 328 6.09 -16.01 22.19
N GLU A 329 6.71 -15.31 23.13
CA GLU A 329 6.15 -15.11 24.47
C GLU A 329 4.75 -14.43 24.43
N THR A 330 4.55 -13.49 23.51
CA THR A 330 3.22 -12.84 23.36
C THR A 330 2.22 -13.83 22.76
N ILE A 331 2.62 -14.61 21.76
CA ILE A 331 1.77 -15.62 21.13
C ILE A 331 1.37 -16.69 22.15
N ASP A 332 2.33 -17.18 22.93
CA ASP A 332 2.06 -18.17 24.00
C ASP A 332 1.07 -17.64 25.04
N ARG A 333 1.20 -16.37 25.46
CA ARG A 333 0.24 -15.73 26.35
C ARG A 333 -1.16 -15.59 25.77
N ILE A 334 -1.26 -15.37 24.45
CA ILE A 334 -2.55 -15.35 23.75
C ILE A 334 -3.19 -16.74 23.78
N ALA A 335 -2.41 -17.77 23.47
CA ALA A 335 -2.88 -19.17 23.49
C ALA A 335 -3.31 -19.66 24.88
N GLU A 336 -2.64 -19.17 25.91
CA GLU A 336 -2.94 -19.56 27.31
C GLU A 336 -4.07 -18.71 27.94
N ALA A 337 -4.48 -17.63 27.28
CA ALA A 337 -5.54 -16.77 27.81
C ALA A 337 -6.87 -17.52 27.91
N PRO A 338 -7.62 -17.36 29.01
CA PRO A 338 -8.90 -18.03 29.16
C PRO A 338 -9.89 -17.56 28.10
N LEU A 339 -10.42 -18.49 27.31
CA LEU A 339 -11.49 -18.21 26.37
C LEU A 339 -12.74 -17.81 27.17
N GLY A 340 -13.30 -16.66 26.84
CA GLY A 340 -14.61 -16.29 27.34
C GLY A 340 -15.62 -17.36 26.91
N VAL A 341 -16.29 -17.98 27.84
CA VAL A 341 -17.36 -18.90 27.50
C VAL A 341 -18.49 -18.07 26.90
N GLU A 342 -18.80 -18.26 25.63
CA GLU A 342 -20.05 -17.80 25.06
C GLU A 342 -21.18 -18.47 25.85
N THR A 343 -21.76 -17.72 26.75
CA THR A 343 -23.03 -18.17 27.35
C THR A 343 -24.10 -17.87 26.31
N ASP A 344 -24.64 -18.93 25.72
CA ASP A 344 -25.89 -18.83 24.98
C ASP A 344 -26.86 -17.93 25.77
N SER A 345 -27.33 -16.91 25.10
CA SER A 345 -28.18 -15.87 25.67
C SER A 345 -29.57 -16.44 26.01
N GLU A 346 -29.68 -17.09 27.16
CA GLU A 346 -30.92 -17.17 27.90
C GLU A 346 -30.57 -17.26 29.40
N ASP A 347 -30.72 -16.10 30.04
CA ASP A 347 -30.80 -15.94 31.52
C ASP A 347 -29.73 -16.64 32.39
N THR A 348 -28.54 -16.03 32.55
CA THR A 348 -27.88 -16.16 33.88
C THR A 348 -26.81 -15.06 34.12
N PRO A 349 -26.71 -14.47 35.33
CA PRO A 349 -25.62 -13.59 35.72
C PRO A 349 -24.38 -14.42 36.06
N GLY A 350 -23.65 -14.90 35.01
CA GLY A 350 -22.70 -16.00 35.18
C GLY A 350 -21.24 -15.64 35.43
N PHE A 351 -20.79 -14.46 35.08
CA PHE A 351 -19.35 -14.17 35.12
C PHE A 351 -18.74 -14.09 36.53
N MET A 352 -19.53 -13.63 37.50
CA MET A 352 -19.07 -13.55 38.91
C MET A 352 -19.03 -14.91 39.63
N VAL A 353 -19.75 -15.92 39.10
CA VAL A 353 -19.79 -17.25 39.74
C VAL A 353 -18.54 -18.07 39.42
N TYR A 354 -18.00 -17.95 38.23
CA TYR A 354 -16.80 -18.71 37.81
C TYR A 354 -15.53 -18.21 38.53
N MET A 355 -15.37 -16.91 38.73
CA MET A 355 -14.26 -16.37 39.51
C MET A 355 -14.35 -16.79 40.98
N ALA A 356 -15.56 -16.94 41.53
CA ALA A 356 -15.76 -17.45 42.88
C ALA A 356 -15.43 -18.96 43.01
N ILE A 357 -15.76 -19.77 42.01
CA ILE A 357 -15.47 -21.21 42.00
C ILE A 357 -13.97 -21.46 41.80
N ALA A 358 -13.29 -20.75 40.91
CA ALA A 358 -11.84 -20.86 40.74
C ALA A 358 -11.08 -20.44 41.98
N GLY A 359 -11.50 -19.37 42.67
CA GLY A 359 -10.95 -18.95 43.95
C GLY A 359 -11.14 -19.97 45.07
N VAL A 360 -12.31 -20.62 45.15
CA VAL A 360 -12.60 -21.66 46.13
C VAL A 360 -11.80 -22.93 45.89
N LEU A 361 -11.65 -23.36 44.61
CA LEU A 361 -10.83 -24.52 44.28
C LEU A 361 -9.33 -24.29 44.51
N ALA A 362 -8.81 -23.10 44.19
CA ALA A 362 -7.42 -22.74 44.52
C ALA A 362 -7.18 -22.71 46.03
N GLY A 363 -8.11 -22.15 46.81
CA GLY A 363 -8.08 -22.14 48.27
C GLY A 363 -8.13 -23.57 48.87
N TYR A 364 -8.93 -24.46 48.30
CA TYR A 364 -9.07 -25.84 48.76
C TYR A 364 -7.77 -26.65 48.50
N PHE A 365 -7.12 -26.45 47.39
CA PHE A 365 -5.84 -27.11 47.08
C PHE A 365 -4.68 -26.61 47.92
N VAL A 366 -4.65 -25.33 48.30
CA VAL A 366 -3.64 -24.77 49.21
C VAL A 366 -3.79 -25.27 50.61
N MET A 367 -5.02 -25.45 51.12
CA MET A 367 -5.28 -25.97 52.48
C MET A 367 -5.04 -27.48 52.60
N ARG A 368 -5.02 -28.25 51.51
CA ARG A 368 -4.80 -29.69 51.55
C ARG A 368 -3.30 -30.07 51.48
N ARG A 369 -2.41 -29.08 51.30
CA ARG A 369 -0.95 -29.25 51.28
C ARG A 369 -0.25 -28.79 52.55
N LYS A 370 -1.01 -28.46 53.61
CA LYS A 370 -0.53 -28.33 54.96
C LYS A 370 -1.12 -29.49 55.80
#